data_2258964225cac6be905b63729c1f8ce2
#
_entry.id   2258964225cac6be905b63729c1f8ce2
#
_cell.length_a   1.000
_cell.length_b   1.000
_cell.length_c   1.000
_cell.angle_alpha   90.00
_cell.angle_beta   90.00
_cell.angle_gamma   90.00
#
_symmetry.space_group_name_H-M   'P 1'
#
loop_
_entity.id
_entity.type
_entity.pdbx_description
1 polymer ?
#
loop_
_entity_poly.entity_id
_entity_poly.type
_entity_poly.pdbx_seq_one_letter_code
_entity_poly.pdbx_strand_id
1 'polypeptide(L)'
;VYTLKYKDEIIGQKESKDCCSPINFEFDDPHLWSAEKPNLYQLYVEIMDEKGLVECSQYNVGVREFKLIDGIMCINGKRIVFHGVNRHEFSAKTGRTVSYEDTKKDILNMKANNINALRTCHYPNQTFVYDLCDEYGLYVIDEVNLETHGTWSELFDKTHIIPDDKSEWLDIILDRANSMYERDKNHPSIIIWSLGNESYGGKNLYEMSKFMKQKDTCLLYTSD
;
A
#
# COMPACT_ATOMS: atom_id res chain seq x y z
N VAL A 1 8.90 -24.60 -4.17
CA VAL A 1 7.61 -24.84 -4.81
C VAL A 1 6.71 -23.64 -4.53
N TYR A 2 5.96 -23.21 -5.53
CA TYR A 2 4.99 -22.11 -5.45
C TYR A 2 3.61 -22.67 -5.75
N THR A 3 2.68 -22.54 -4.83
CA THR A 3 1.29 -23.03 -5.02
C THR A 3 0.33 -21.86 -4.85
N LEU A 4 -0.43 -21.54 -5.90
CA LEU A 4 -1.48 -20.52 -5.87
C LEU A 4 -2.82 -21.22 -5.66
N LYS A 5 -3.59 -20.78 -4.66
CA LYS A 5 -4.93 -21.31 -4.35
C LYS A 5 -5.97 -20.19 -4.32
N TYR A 6 -7.19 -20.55 -4.66
CA TYR A 6 -8.36 -19.75 -4.35
C TYR A 6 -9.32 -20.60 -3.53
N LYS A 7 -9.53 -20.23 -2.25
CA LYS A 7 -10.21 -21.09 -1.27
C LYS A 7 -9.52 -22.46 -1.18
N ASP A 8 -10.24 -23.54 -1.43
CA ASP A 8 -9.73 -24.92 -1.39
C ASP A 8 -9.19 -25.42 -2.74
N GLU A 9 -9.32 -24.62 -3.81
CA GLU A 9 -8.92 -25.01 -5.17
C GLU A 9 -7.48 -24.58 -5.47
N ILE A 10 -6.68 -25.49 -6.02
CA ILE A 10 -5.35 -25.18 -6.55
C ILE A 10 -5.52 -24.60 -7.95
N ILE A 11 -5.18 -23.31 -8.10
CA ILE A 11 -5.21 -22.62 -9.40
C ILE A 11 -3.96 -22.94 -10.22
N GLY A 12 -2.84 -23.13 -9.56
CA GLY A 12 -1.59 -23.47 -10.22
C GLY A 12 -0.49 -23.84 -9.22
N GLN A 13 0.46 -24.64 -9.71
CA GLN A 13 1.66 -25.01 -8.96
C GLN A 13 2.86 -24.95 -9.87
N LYS A 14 3.96 -24.39 -9.38
CA LYS A 14 5.23 -24.28 -10.12
C LYS A 14 6.41 -24.55 -9.21
N GLU A 15 7.46 -25.09 -9.81
CA GLU A 15 8.73 -25.29 -9.13
C GLU A 15 9.81 -24.42 -9.80
N SER A 16 10.71 -23.89 -9.00
CA SER A 16 11.92 -23.23 -9.48
C SER A 16 13.09 -23.66 -8.61
N LYS A 17 14.25 -23.83 -9.25
CA LYS A 17 15.53 -24.02 -8.59
C LYS A 17 16.28 -22.69 -8.40
N ASP A 18 15.78 -21.65 -9.01
CA ASP A 18 16.31 -20.29 -8.97
C ASP A 18 15.34 -19.36 -8.24
N CYS A 19 15.80 -18.79 -7.14
CA CYS A 19 15.01 -17.83 -6.35
C CYS A 19 14.93 -16.43 -6.97
N CYS A 20 15.70 -16.15 -8.03
CA CYS A 20 15.78 -14.84 -8.67
C CYS A 20 14.91 -14.73 -9.92
N SER A 21 14.45 -15.85 -10.47
CA SER A 21 13.59 -15.85 -11.66
C SER A 21 12.14 -15.60 -11.32
N PRO A 22 11.43 -14.74 -12.08
CA PRO A 22 10.01 -14.50 -11.88
C PRO A 22 9.18 -15.77 -12.07
N ILE A 23 8.21 -15.98 -11.21
CA ILE A 23 7.22 -17.05 -11.34
C ILE A 23 5.91 -16.43 -11.80
N ASN A 24 5.44 -16.83 -12.98
CA ASN A 24 4.19 -16.34 -13.54
C ASN A 24 3.11 -17.41 -13.43
N PHE A 25 1.93 -17.03 -12.96
CA PHE A 25 0.72 -17.84 -13.04
C PHE A 25 -0.20 -17.24 -14.10
N GLU A 26 -0.66 -18.07 -15.02
CA GLU A 26 -1.63 -17.72 -16.06
C GLU A 26 -2.88 -18.53 -15.83
N PHE A 27 -4.01 -17.87 -15.74
CA PHE A 27 -5.33 -18.50 -15.57
C PHE A 27 -6.43 -17.58 -16.08
N ASP A 28 -7.48 -18.17 -16.60
CA ASP A 28 -8.63 -17.45 -17.15
C ASP A 28 -9.62 -17.07 -16.05
N ASP A 29 -10.39 -16.00 -16.31
CA ASP A 29 -11.49 -15.51 -15.47
C ASP A 29 -11.15 -15.37 -13.97
N PRO A 30 -10.16 -14.57 -13.61
CA PRO A 30 -9.75 -14.40 -12.23
C PRO A 30 -10.83 -13.79 -11.35
N HIS A 31 -10.95 -14.25 -10.11
CA HIS A 31 -11.73 -13.59 -9.09
C HIS A 31 -11.07 -12.27 -8.70
N LEU A 32 -11.53 -11.18 -9.30
CA LEU A 32 -10.94 -9.85 -9.10
C LEU A 32 -11.22 -9.31 -7.70
N TRP A 33 -10.22 -8.64 -7.15
CA TRP A 33 -10.32 -7.92 -5.88
C TRP A 33 -10.90 -6.51 -6.09
N SER A 34 -11.82 -6.11 -5.24
CA SER A 34 -12.26 -4.72 -5.04
C SER A 34 -12.73 -4.53 -3.60
N ALA A 35 -12.94 -3.28 -3.15
CA ALA A 35 -13.47 -3.02 -1.81
C ALA A 35 -14.86 -3.63 -1.58
N GLU A 36 -15.65 -3.85 -2.63
CA GLU A 36 -16.98 -4.49 -2.58
C GLU A 36 -16.90 -6.02 -2.67
N LYS A 37 -15.84 -6.53 -3.28
CA LYS A 37 -15.57 -7.96 -3.46
C LYS A 37 -14.10 -8.26 -3.20
N PRO A 38 -13.67 -8.35 -1.94
CA PRO A 38 -12.26 -8.51 -1.59
C PRO A 38 -11.78 -9.96 -1.77
N ASN A 39 -11.80 -10.44 -3.02
CA ASN A 39 -11.35 -11.78 -3.34
C ASN A 39 -9.83 -11.87 -3.21
N LEU A 40 -9.35 -12.80 -2.40
CA LEU A 40 -7.94 -13.05 -2.18
C LEU A 40 -7.59 -14.49 -2.53
N TYR A 41 -6.51 -14.64 -3.28
CA TYR A 41 -5.81 -15.89 -3.49
C TYR A 41 -4.78 -16.09 -2.40
N GLN A 42 -4.38 -17.32 -2.11
CA GLN A 42 -3.30 -17.65 -1.20
C GLN A 42 -2.12 -18.21 -2.02
N LEU A 43 -1.00 -17.52 -1.97
CA LEU A 43 0.26 -17.99 -2.51
C LEU A 43 1.07 -18.65 -1.40
N TYR A 44 1.32 -19.93 -1.54
CA TYR A 44 2.24 -20.67 -0.69
C TYR A 44 3.60 -20.74 -1.37
N VAL A 45 4.64 -20.40 -0.62
CA VAL A 45 6.04 -20.49 -1.04
C VAL A 45 6.72 -21.48 -0.12
N GLU A 46 7.09 -22.62 -0.68
CA GLU A 46 7.69 -23.74 0.05
C GLU A 46 9.14 -23.93 -0.39
N ILE A 47 10.05 -23.86 0.57
CA ILE A 47 11.47 -24.13 0.37
C ILE A 47 11.72 -25.58 0.74
N MET A 48 12.25 -26.36 -0.23
CA MET A 48 12.50 -27.77 -0.10
C MET A 48 14.00 -28.06 -0.20
N ASP A 49 14.52 -28.98 0.62
CA ASP A 49 15.83 -29.58 0.46
C ASP A 49 15.73 -31.09 0.22
N GLU A 50 16.87 -31.79 0.23
CA GLU A 50 16.93 -33.24 0.04
C GLU A 50 16.21 -34.03 1.15
N LYS A 51 15.93 -33.39 2.29
CA LYS A 51 15.28 -34.01 3.47
C LYS A 51 13.78 -33.68 3.55
N GLY A 52 13.30 -32.76 2.70
CA GLY A 52 11.88 -32.36 2.63
C GLY A 52 11.67 -30.86 2.81
N LEU A 53 10.52 -30.49 3.37
CA LEU A 53 10.11 -29.11 3.59
C LEU A 53 10.99 -28.44 4.66
N VAL A 54 11.63 -27.32 4.28
CA VAL A 54 12.46 -26.50 5.19
C VAL A 54 11.66 -25.34 5.76
N GLU A 55 10.92 -24.63 4.88
CA GLU A 55 10.15 -23.44 5.26
C GLU A 55 8.93 -23.32 4.36
N CYS A 56 7.85 -22.82 4.92
CA CYS A 56 6.63 -22.49 4.18
C CYS A 56 6.16 -21.09 4.59
N SER A 57 5.99 -20.21 3.62
CA SER A 57 5.40 -18.88 3.79
C SER A 57 4.12 -18.78 2.99
N GLN A 58 3.11 -18.09 3.55
CA GLN A 58 1.84 -17.83 2.88
C GLN A 58 1.65 -16.33 2.70
N TYR A 59 1.18 -15.95 1.51
CA TYR A 59 0.85 -14.57 1.16
C TYR A 59 -0.56 -14.49 0.58
N ASN A 60 -1.29 -13.44 0.93
CA ASN A 60 -2.54 -13.10 0.27
C ASN A 60 -2.26 -12.30 -1.00
N VAL A 61 -2.91 -12.66 -2.09
CA VAL A 61 -2.74 -12.00 -3.39
C VAL A 61 -4.11 -11.59 -3.93
N GLY A 62 -4.30 -10.30 -4.16
CA GLY A 62 -5.50 -9.77 -4.82
C GLY A 62 -5.20 -9.40 -6.27
N VAL A 63 -5.98 -9.97 -7.18
CA VAL A 63 -5.86 -9.64 -8.61
C VAL A 63 -6.77 -8.46 -8.93
N ARG A 64 -6.20 -7.35 -9.36
CA ARG A 64 -6.95 -6.14 -9.71
C ARG A 64 -6.23 -5.33 -10.78
N GLU A 65 -6.99 -4.49 -11.48
CA GLU A 65 -6.46 -3.45 -12.35
C GLU A 65 -7.00 -2.08 -11.88
N PHE A 66 -6.10 -1.12 -11.64
CA PHE A 66 -6.44 0.26 -11.37
C PHE A 66 -6.01 1.14 -12.53
N LYS A 67 -6.90 1.96 -13.06
CA LYS A 67 -6.62 2.85 -14.20
C LYS A 67 -7.41 4.16 -14.11
N LEU A 68 -6.83 5.21 -14.70
CA LEU A 68 -7.57 6.40 -15.12
C LEU A 68 -8.11 6.17 -16.54
N ILE A 69 -9.43 6.17 -16.67
CA ILE A 69 -10.14 6.10 -17.97
C ILE A 69 -10.82 7.44 -18.16
N ASP A 70 -10.42 8.20 -19.15
CA ASP A 70 -10.93 9.56 -19.44
C ASP A 70 -10.89 10.50 -18.21
N GLY A 71 -9.82 10.39 -17.40
CA GLY A 71 -9.66 11.17 -16.16
C GLY A 71 -10.49 10.66 -14.97
N ILE A 72 -11.17 9.54 -15.11
CA ILE A 72 -11.99 8.92 -14.05
C ILE A 72 -11.24 7.73 -13.46
N MET A 73 -11.12 7.68 -12.14
CA MET A 73 -10.54 6.53 -11.45
C MET A 73 -11.45 5.31 -11.57
N CYS A 74 -10.87 4.22 -12.07
CA CYS A 74 -11.57 2.96 -12.27
C CYS A 74 -10.77 1.80 -11.65
N ILE A 75 -11.48 0.85 -11.04
CA ILE A 75 -10.95 -0.44 -10.65
C ILE A 75 -11.67 -1.54 -11.45
N ASN A 76 -10.90 -2.44 -12.06
CA ASN A 76 -11.43 -3.51 -12.89
C ASN A 76 -12.40 -2.99 -13.97
N GLY A 77 -12.08 -1.84 -14.57
CA GLY A 77 -12.91 -1.16 -15.58
C GLY A 77 -14.15 -0.44 -15.07
N LYS A 78 -14.41 -0.43 -13.74
CA LYS A 78 -15.56 0.24 -13.15
C LYS A 78 -15.14 1.49 -12.41
N ARG A 79 -15.86 2.61 -12.62
CA ARG A 79 -15.66 3.85 -11.87
C ARG A 79 -15.75 3.59 -10.37
N ILE A 80 -14.82 4.17 -9.62
CA ILE A 80 -14.87 4.22 -8.15
C ILE A 80 -15.14 5.62 -7.66
N VAL A 81 -15.86 5.70 -6.52
CA VAL A 81 -16.04 6.92 -5.74
C VAL A 81 -15.62 6.62 -4.32
N PHE A 82 -14.71 7.44 -3.81
CA PHE A 82 -14.23 7.27 -2.44
C PHE A 82 -15.17 7.90 -1.43
N HIS A 83 -15.64 7.09 -0.50
CA HIS A 83 -16.24 7.51 0.76
C HIS A 83 -15.22 7.19 1.84
N GLY A 84 -14.19 8.03 1.96
CA GLY A 84 -12.99 7.74 2.72
C GLY A 84 -12.85 8.56 3.99
N VAL A 85 -11.95 8.11 4.85
CA VAL A 85 -11.54 8.80 6.07
C VAL A 85 -10.02 8.87 6.16
N ASN A 86 -9.51 9.93 6.80
CA ASN A 86 -8.15 9.99 7.28
C ASN A 86 -8.08 9.29 8.65
N ARG A 87 -7.11 8.41 8.84
CA ARG A 87 -6.95 7.67 10.10
C ARG A 87 -5.54 7.81 10.63
N HIS A 88 -5.42 8.35 11.84
CA HIS A 88 -4.21 8.24 12.62
C HIS A 88 -4.18 6.91 13.39
N GLU A 89 -3.01 6.26 13.46
CA GLU A 89 -2.78 5.16 14.40
C GLU A 89 -2.63 5.71 15.81
N PHE A 90 -3.76 5.88 16.49
CA PHE A 90 -3.81 6.44 17.81
C PHE A 90 -4.98 5.85 18.63
N SER A 91 -4.68 5.45 19.84
CA SER A 91 -5.66 4.98 20.82
C SER A 91 -5.71 5.93 22.01
N ALA A 92 -6.91 6.28 22.46
CA ALA A 92 -7.08 7.10 23.66
C ALA A 92 -6.52 6.45 24.93
N LYS A 93 -6.31 5.13 24.93
CA LYS A 93 -5.81 4.37 26.08
C LYS A 93 -4.29 4.14 26.01
N THR A 94 -3.77 3.83 24.83
CA THR A 94 -2.40 3.34 24.65
C THR A 94 -1.53 4.24 23.76
N GLY A 95 -2.06 5.39 23.36
CA GLY A 95 -1.34 6.34 22.50
C GLY A 95 -1.10 5.74 21.11
N ARG A 96 0.15 5.76 20.65
CA ARG A 96 0.52 5.25 19.34
C ARG A 96 0.68 3.73 19.25
N THR A 97 0.55 3.02 20.35
CA THR A 97 0.55 1.56 20.37
C THR A 97 -0.88 1.05 20.19
N VAL A 98 -1.28 0.84 18.93
CA VAL A 98 -2.63 0.37 18.58
C VAL A 98 -2.59 -1.14 18.37
N SER A 99 -3.53 -1.87 18.96
CA SER A 99 -3.61 -3.31 18.84
C SER A 99 -4.28 -3.74 17.52
N TYR A 100 -4.04 -4.99 17.13
CA TYR A 100 -4.75 -5.63 16.02
C TYR A 100 -6.28 -5.56 16.21
N GLU A 101 -6.76 -5.86 17.42
CA GLU A 101 -8.19 -5.87 17.73
C GLU A 101 -8.82 -4.47 17.65
N ASP A 102 -8.12 -3.43 18.10
CA ASP A 102 -8.60 -2.05 17.97
C ASP A 102 -8.69 -1.65 16.50
N THR A 103 -7.66 -1.96 15.71
CA THR A 103 -7.64 -1.69 14.27
C THR A 103 -8.73 -2.44 13.53
N LYS A 104 -8.91 -3.73 13.82
CA LYS A 104 -9.98 -4.54 13.22
C LYS A 104 -11.37 -3.95 13.52
N LYS A 105 -11.58 -3.49 14.75
CA LYS A 105 -12.81 -2.82 15.15
C LYS A 105 -13.04 -1.51 14.37
N ASP A 106 -11.98 -0.71 14.18
CA ASP A 106 -12.06 0.51 13.36
C ASP A 106 -12.50 0.18 11.93
N ILE A 107 -11.86 -0.81 11.30
CA ILE A 107 -12.14 -1.21 9.92
C ILE A 107 -13.57 -1.75 9.78
N LEU A 108 -14.01 -2.60 10.70
CA LEU A 108 -15.38 -3.11 10.69
C LEU A 108 -16.41 -1.99 10.88
N ASN A 109 -16.10 -1.00 11.73
CA ASN A 109 -16.95 0.18 11.91
C ASN A 109 -16.99 1.05 10.65
N MET A 110 -15.88 1.24 9.94
CA MET A 110 -15.84 1.91 8.65
C MET A 110 -16.75 1.20 7.63
N LYS A 111 -16.63 -0.11 7.49
CA LYS A 111 -17.47 -0.91 6.59
C LYS A 111 -18.96 -0.81 6.94
N ALA A 112 -19.31 -0.87 8.23
CA ALA A 112 -20.70 -0.76 8.70
C ALA A 112 -21.32 0.62 8.39
N ASN A 113 -20.49 1.65 8.18
CA ASN A 113 -20.90 3.01 7.83
C ASN A 113 -20.68 3.36 6.35
N ASN A 114 -20.53 2.38 5.48
CA ASN A 114 -20.32 2.56 4.04
C ASN A 114 -19.07 3.38 3.68
N ILE A 115 -18.06 3.35 4.53
CA ILE A 115 -16.74 3.88 4.23
C ILE A 115 -15.98 2.81 3.46
N ASN A 116 -15.43 3.18 2.30
CA ASN A 116 -14.72 2.26 1.40
C ASN A 116 -13.27 2.62 1.17
N ALA A 117 -12.77 3.69 1.81
CA ALA A 117 -11.40 4.13 1.64
C ALA A 117 -10.79 4.67 2.93
N LEU A 118 -9.48 4.51 3.07
CA LEU A 118 -8.66 4.92 4.20
C LEU A 118 -7.40 5.61 3.68
N ARG A 119 -7.04 6.77 4.23
CA ARG A 119 -5.70 7.36 4.10
C ARG A 119 -4.93 7.15 5.40
N THR A 120 -3.72 6.62 5.29
CA THR A 120 -2.81 6.40 6.44
C THR A 120 -2.14 7.71 6.82
N CYS A 121 -2.85 8.60 7.49
CA CYS A 121 -2.29 9.91 7.81
C CYS A 121 -1.46 9.89 9.11
N HIS A 122 -0.26 10.41 9.10
CA HIS A 122 0.54 10.89 7.97
C HIS A 122 1.85 10.08 7.92
N TYR A 123 1.72 8.76 7.88
CA TYR A 123 2.82 7.80 7.92
C TYR A 123 2.30 6.39 7.58
N PRO A 124 3.16 5.51 7.07
CA PRO A 124 2.79 4.10 6.87
C PRO A 124 2.37 3.48 8.20
N ASN A 125 1.25 2.78 8.19
CA ASN A 125 0.69 2.13 9.37
C ASN A 125 1.36 0.79 9.67
N GLN A 126 0.94 0.11 10.74
CA GLN A 126 1.35 -1.26 11.04
C GLN A 126 0.89 -2.20 9.92
N THR A 127 1.68 -3.24 9.62
CA THR A 127 1.44 -4.13 8.47
C THR A 127 0.06 -4.77 8.48
N PHE A 128 -0.43 -5.20 9.64
CA PHE A 128 -1.75 -5.80 9.74
C PHE A 128 -2.92 -4.85 9.38
N VAL A 129 -2.70 -3.53 9.31
CA VAL A 129 -3.72 -2.59 8.82
C VAL A 129 -4.02 -2.87 7.36
N TYR A 130 -2.98 -3.09 6.55
CA TYR A 130 -3.12 -3.39 5.13
C TYR A 130 -3.71 -4.78 4.91
N ASP A 131 -3.28 -5.78 5.69
CA ASP A 131 -3.87 -7.12 5.65
C ASP A 131 -5.38 -7.08 5.92
N LEU A 132 -5.80 -6.30 6.92
CA LEU A 132 -7.22 -6.10 7.23
C LEU A 132 -7.96 -5.33 6.12
N CYS A 133 -7.31 -4.34 5.50
CA CYS A 133 -7.91 -3.63 4.35
C CYS A 133 -8.05 -4.54 3.13
N ASP A 134 -7.10 -5.44 2.91
CA ASP A 134 -7.17 -6.45 1.86
C ASP A 134 -8.32 -7.43 2.11
N GLU A 135 -8.47 -7.90 3.35
CA GLU A 135 -9.47 -8.90 3.76
C GLU A 135 -10.89 -8.32 3.77
N TYR A 136 -11.07 -7.13 4.37
CA TYR A 136 -12.40 -6.53 4.54
C TYR A 136 -12.81 -5.61 3.39
N GLY A 137 -11.90 -5.32 2.48
CA GLY A 137 -12.16 -4.51 1.30
C GLY A 137 -12.26 -3.02 1.60
N LEU A 138 -11.14 -2.37 1.84
CA LEU A 138 -10.98 -0.91 1.87
C LEU A 138 -9.91 -0.49 0.88
N TYR A 139 -10.15 0.55 0.11
CA TYR A 139 -9.10 1.19 -0.68
C TYR A 139 -8.18 1.97 0.23
N VAL A 140 -6.88 1.89 0.00
CA VAL A 140 -5.87 2.56 0.82
C VAL A 140 -5.11 3.58 -0.01
N ILE A 141 -5.00 4.78 0.54
CA ILE A 141 -3.98 5.76 0.17
C ILE A 141 -2.87 5.61 1.20
N ASP A 142 -1.76 5.00 0.80
CA ASP A 142 -0.62 4.80 1.68
C ASP A 142 0.33 5.98 1.61
N GLU A 143 0.71 6.54 2.76
CA GLU A 143 1.37 7.83 2.85
C GLU A 143 2.77 7.72 3.44
N VAL A 144 3.72 8.33 2.73
CA VAL A 144 5.11 8.45 3.20
C VAL A 144 5.15 9.27 4.49
N ASN A 145 5.95 8.84 5.45
CA ASN A 145 6.19 9.61 6.67
C ASN A 145 7.01 10.86 6.36
N LEU A 146 6.35 11.84 5.81
CA LEU A 146 6.88 13.16 5.49
C LEU A 146 5.83 14.22 5.80
N GLU A 147 6.09 15.00 6.85
CA GLU A 147 5.31 16.17 7.23
C GLU A 147 6.25 17.20 7.82
N THR A 148 6.27 18.38 7.25
CA THR A 148 7.24 19.43 7.60
C THR A 148 6.59 20.78 7.91
N HIS A 149 5.27 20.80 8.09
CA HIS A 149 4.47 21.98 8.41
C HIS A 149 5.06 22.81 9.56
N GLY A 150 5.63 22.17 10.60
CA GLY A 150 6.27 22.87 11.70
C GLY A 150 7.43 23.79 11.32
N THR A 151 7.95 23.65 10.09
CA THR A 151 9.01 24.53 9.57
C THR A 151 8.49 25.75 8.84
N TRP A 152 7.16 25.90 8.69
CA TRP A 152 6.51 27.00 7.97
C TRP A 152 6.25 28.24 8.83
N SER A 153 6.62 28.22 10.11
CA SER A 153 6.36 29.32 11.06
C SER A 153 6.92 30.66 10.61
N GLU A 154 7.87 30.66 9.68
CA GLU A 154 8.48 31.82 9.09
C GLU A 154 8.34 31.78 7.56
N LEU A 155 7.10 31.83 7.05
CA LEU A 155 6.80 31.80 5.62
C LEU A 155 7.54 32.85 4.76
N PHE A 156 8.01 33.92 5.40
CA PHE A 156 8.81 34.98 4.73
C PHE A 156 10.31 34.70 4.77
N ASP A 157 10.77 33.82 5.68
CA ASP A 157 12.14 33.33 5.72
C ASP A 157 12.18 31.84 5.35
N LYS A 158 12.36 31.56 4.05
CA LYS A 158 12.44 30.21 3.49
C LYS A 158 13.68 29.42 3.90
N THR A 159 14.59 30.01 4.69
CA THR A 159 15.85 29.35 5.08
C THR A 159 15.60 28.10 5.94
N HIS A 160 14.48 28.05 6.65
CA HIS A 160 14.14 26.96 7.57
C HIS A 160 13.16 25.94 6.97
N ILE A 161 12.54 26.24 5.82
CA ILE A 161 11.61 25.33 5.17
C ILE A 161 12.35 24.08 4.66
N ILE A 162 11.80 22.91 4.96
CA ILE A 162 12.31 21.61 4.53
C ILE A 162 11.15 20.75 3.97
N PRO A 163 11.42 19.77 3.05
CA PRO A 163 12.73 19.53 2.40
C PRO A 163 13.03 20.51 1.28
N ASP A 164 12.01 21.18 0.70
CA ASP A 164 12.11 22.16 -0.40
C ASP A 164 13.16 21.75 -1.45
N ASP A 165 14.09 22.63 -1.82
CA ASP A 165 15.18 22.37 -2.77
C ASP A 165 16.49 21.94 -2.08
N LYS A 166 16.49 21.68 -0.78
CA LYS A 166 17.68 21.37 0.01
C LYS A 166 18.16 19.95 -0.26
N SER A 167 19.27 19.84 -0.99
CA SER A 167 19.80 18.55 -1.47
C SER A 167 20.14 17.55 -0.37
N GLU A 168 20.51 18.01 0.83
CA GLU A 168 20.81 17.16 2.00
C GLU A 168 19.60 16.35 2.51
N TRP A 169 18.38 16.70 2.09
CA TRP A 169 17.16 15.98 2.46
C TRP A 169 16.71 14.94 1.42
N LEU A 170 17.26 15.01 0.20
CA LEU A 170 16.77 14.16 -0.89
C LEU A 170 16.89 12.67 -0.58
N ASP A 171 18.07 12.23 -0.15
CA ASP A 171 18.31 10.80 0.11
C ASP A 171 17.40 10.28 1.24
N ILE A 172 17.14 11.10 2.26
CA ILE A 172 16.29 10.74 3.39
C ILE A 172 14.83 10.53 2.96
N ILE A 173 14.30 11.44 2.13
CA ILE A 173 12.89 11.30 1.68
C ILE A 173 12.72 10.17 0.66
N LEU A 174 13.73 9.95 -0.19
CA LEU A 174 13.72 8.80 -1.12
C LEU A 174 13.79 7.48 -0.37
N ASP A 175 14.61 7.38 0.69
CA ASP A 175 14.68 6.19 1.54
C ASP A 175 13.34 5.89 2.22
N ARG A 176 12.67 6.90 2.77
CA ARG A 176 11.32 6.75 3.37
C ARG A 176 10.31 6.26 2.36
N ALA A 177 10.28 6.86 1.17
CA ALA A 177 9.37 6.45 0.09
C ALA A 177 9.66 5.02 -0.38
N ASN A 178 10.95 4.67 -0.54
CA ASN A 178 11.37 3.33 -0.93
C ASN A 178 11.00 2.29 0.13
N SER A 179 11.23 2.59 1.40
CA SER A 179 10.93 1.69 2.51
C SER A 179 9.44 1.39 2.61
N MET A 180 8.57 2.41 2.47
CA MET A 180 7.13 2.24 2.39
C MET A 180 6.76 1.35 1.20
N TYR A 181 7.21 1.71 0.00
CA TYR A 181 6.89 0.99 -1.22
C TYR A 181 7.30 -0.49 -1.16
N GLU A 182 8.56 -0.78 -0.80
CA GLU A 182 9.07 -2.15 -0.77
C GLU A 182 8.36 -3.02 0.26
N ARG A 183 7.90 -2.45 1.36
CA ARG A 183 7.14 -3.15 2.39
C ARG A 183 5.71 -3.45 1.92
N ASP A 184 5.04 -2.47 1.28
CA ASP A 184 3.58 -2.48 1.16
C ASP A 184 3.07 -2.74 -0.27
N LYS A 185 3.94 -2.72 -1.29
CA LYS A 185 3.60 -2.83 -2.73
C LYS A 185 2.75 -4.03 -3.13
N ASN A 186 2.70 -5.09 -2.32
CA ASN A 186 1.95 -6.31 -2.64
C ASN A 186 0.51 -6.31 -2.11
N HIS A 187 0.10 -5.27 -1.37
CA HIS A 187 -1.26 -5.16 -0.87
C HIS A 187 -2.23 -4.69 -1.97
N PRO A 188 -3.25 -5.48 -2.34
CA PRO A 188 -4.21 -5.08 -3.38
C PRO A 188 -5.08 -3.90 -2.96
N SER A 189 -5.24 -3.65 -1.68
CA SER A 189 -5.97 -2.50 -1.14
C SER A 189 -5.31 -1.16 -1.46
N ILE A 190 -3.98 -1.11 -1.58
CA ILE A 190 -3.27 0.12 -1.89
C ILE A 190 -3.48 0.47 -3.36
N ILE A 191 -4.08 1.62 -3.62
CA ILE A 191 -4.40 2.10 -4.97
C ILE A 191 -3.81 3.49 -5.27
N ILE A 192 -3.33 4.20 -4.24
CA ILE A 192 -2.67 5.49 -4.37
C ILE A 192 -1.50 5.53 -3.39
N TRP A 193 -0.38 6.06 -3.86
CA TRP A 193 0.77 6.41 -3.04
C TRP A 193 0.76 7.92 -2.79
N SER A 194 0.73 8.33 -1.53
CA SER A 194 0.86 9.72 -1.12
C SER A 194 2.30 10.04 -0.73
N LEU A 195 2.83 11.13 -1.25
CA LEU A 195 4.23 11.52 -1.04
C LEU A 195 4.46 12.20 0.33
N GLY A 196 3.41 12.47 1.05
CA GLY A 196 3.46 13.07 2.38
C GLY A 196 2.33 14.05 2.62
N ASN A 197 2.37 14.70 3.77
CA ASN A 197 1.39 15.68 4.19
C ASN A 197 2.07 17.00 4.49
N GLU A 198 1.41 18.10 4.16
CA GLU A 198 1.80 19.47 4.53
C GLU A 198 3.32 19.71 4.52
N SER A 199 3.96 19.29 3.43
CA SER A 199 5.37 19.50 3.16
C SER A 199 5.52 20.46 2.01
N TYR A 200 6.38 21.47 2.19
CA TYR A 200 6.56 22.49 1.17
C TYR A 200 7.08 21.87 -0.12
N GLY A 201 6.32 22.10 -1.21
CA GLY A 201 6.68 21.62 -2.54
C GLY A 201 7.96 22.25 -3.05
N GLY A 202 8.86 21.41 -3.58
CA GLY A 202 10.12 21.83 -4.15
C GLY A 202 10.72 20.72 -4.99
N LYS A 203 11.99 20.89 -5.36
CA LYS A 203 12.72 19.94 -6.19
C LYS A 203 12.74 18.54 -5.57
N ASN A 204 12.88 18.45 -4.26
CA ASN A 204 12.95 17.17 -3.55
C ASN A 204 11.67 16.36 -3.69
N LEU A 205 10.48 16.96 -3.52
CA LEU A 205 9.21 16.29 -3.73
C LEU A 205 9.00 15.88 -5.20
N TYR A 206 9.46 16.73 -6.13
CA TYR A 206 9.41 16.39 -7.56
C TYR A 206 10.29 15.17 -7.89
N GLU A 207 11.51 15.09 -7.36
CA GLU A 207 12.39 13.93 -7.55
C GLU A 207 11.82 12.68 -6.86
N MET A 208 11.21 12.82 -5.68
CA MET A 208 10.50 11.72 -5.02
C MET A 208 9.32 11.22 -5.86
N SER A 209 8.55 12.12 -6.48
CA SER A 209 7.47 11.75 -7.41
C SER A 209 8.00 10.95 -8.61
N LYS A 210 9.10 11.37 -9.21
CA LYS A 210 9.75 10.64 -10.30
C LYS A 210 10.22 9.26 -9.87
N PHE A 211 10.86 9.19 -8.71
CA PHE A 211 11.34 7.94 -8.13
C PHE A 211 10.20 6.94 -7.95
N MET A 212 9.11 7.37 -7.33
CA MET A 212 7.95 6.50 -7.12
C MET A 212 7.31 6.05 -8.44
N LYS A 213 7.20 6.94 -9.45
CA LYS A 213 6.70 6.58 -10.79
C LYS A 213 7.58 5.57 -11.53
N GLN A 214 8.87 5.51 -11.21
CA GLN A 214 9.75 4.47 -11.75
C GLN A 214 9.56 3.12 -11.04
N LYS A 215 9.21 3.15 -9.76
CA LYS A 215 8.94 1.95 -8.96
C LYS A 215 7.59 1.31 -9.30
N ASP A 216 6.58 2.14 -9.44
CA ASP A 216 5.23 1.70 -9.76
C ASP A 216 4.66 2.54 -10.91
N THR A 217 4.42 1.90 -12.04
CA THR A 217 3.90 2.55 -13.25
C THR A 217 2.38 2.52 -13.34
N CYS A 218 1.71 1.84 -12.40
CA CYS A 218 0.27 1.58 -12.45
C CYS A 218 -0.53 2.49 -11.52
N LEU A 219 -0.02 2.80 -10.34
CA LEU A 219 -0.78 3.54 -9.33
C LEU A 219 -0.63 5.05 -9.46
N LEU A 220 -1.60 5.76 -8.91
CA LEU A 220 -1.58 7.21 -8.80
C LEU A 220 -0.67 7.68 -7.67
N TYR A 221 -0.13 8.90 -7.84
CA TYR A 221 0.69 9.58 -6.85
C TYR A 221 0.08 10.93 -6.55
N THR A 222 -0.03 11.27 -5.27
CA THR A 222 -0.51 12.56 -4.81
C THR A 222 0.56 13.23 -3.94
N SER A 223 0.62 14.55 -4.02
CA SER A 223 1.31 15.41 -3.04
C SER A 223 0.38 16.57 -2.75
N ASP A 224 0.11 16.83 -1.51
CA ASP A 224 -0.63 18.02 -1.07
C ASP A 224 0.28 19.23 -0.98
#